data_3aa52abde5ac4e04464528a91445d2a2
#
_entry.id   3aa52abde5ac4e04464528a91445d2a2
#
_cell.length_a   1.000
_cell.length_b   1.000
_cell.length_c   1.000
_cell.angle_alpha   90.00
_cell.angle_beta   90.00
_cell.angle_gamma   90.00
#
_symmetry.space_group_name_H-M   'P 1'
#
loop_
_entity.id
_entity.type
_entity.pdbx_description
1 polymer ?
#
loop_
_entity_poly.entity_id
_entity_poly.type
_entity_poly.pdbx_seq_one_letter_code
_entity_poly.pdbx_strand_id
1 'polypeptide(L)'
;MSIPRILLGAAIAAALSIPLTAQQAPVGYHRIQCVKVNPGQWAAAHDWFADTSHKQNQSLVDSGTYAQTLVLQTQLPAGTNAQCDYVFVAFYNGLPSAPLSTEVINNALRKADIPMTADARQAKLREMFTLVYDNITQYQALVGSAKKGDYLEFNSMSSPDPGACVAVEKKDWQPLAEQMVKDGNTDGWAVNEQVFPRGAKDEPAVSTVDIFPSWDAFTHHYDSIRSAWKKVHPDADFSSTMAQHGKLCTIQHTVLYKVVDVVTPAK
;
A
#
# COMPACT_ATOMS: atom_id res chain seq x y z
N MET A 1 -54.35 -55.02 11.12
CA MET A 1 -53.26 -54.62 10.25
C MET A 1 -53.10 -53.12 10.35
N SER A 2 -52.08 -52.65 11.09
CA SER A 2 -51.87 -51.23 11.38
C SER A 2 -50.63 -50.76 10.57
N ILE A 3 -50.80 -49.70 9.76
CA ILE A 3 -49.76 -49.11 8.94
C ILE A 3 -49.10 -47.97 9.77
N PRO A 4 -47.77 -47.92 9.95
CA PRO A 4 -47.14 -46.82 10.65
C PRO A 4 -46.93 -45.62 9.70
N ARG A 5 -47.32 -44.44 10.18
CA ARG A 5 -47.03 -43.14 9.54
C ARG A 5 -45.59 -42.76 9.75
N ILE A 6 -44.85 -42.65 8.66
CA ILE A 6 -43.46 -42.09 8.63
C ILE A 6 -43.61 -40.56 8.59
N LEU A 7 -43.16 -39.89 9.65
CA LEU A 7 -42.98 -38.44 9.70
C LEU A 7 -41.67 -38.06 9.05
N LEU A 8 -41.74 -37.40 7.89
CA LEU A 8 -40.57 -36.79 7.23
C LEU A 8 -40.27 -35.44 7.92
N GLY A 9 -39.25 -35.40 8.73
CA GLY A 9 -38.71 -34.16 9.29
C GLY A 9 -37.92 -33.40 8.28
N ALA A 10 -38.39 -32.23 7.82
CA ALA A 10 -37.66 -31.29 7.03
C ALA A 10 -36.64 -30.51 7.90
N ALA A 11 -35.35 -30.79 7.78
CA ALA A 11 -34.28 -29.99 8.38
C ALA A 11 -34.10 -28.71 7.57
N ILE A 12 -34.53 -27.58 8.11
CA ILE A 12 -34.26 -26.23 7.56
C ILE A 12 -32.81 -25.90 7.96
N ALA A 13 -31.87 -25.97 7.00
CA ALA A 13 -30.54 -25.43 7.15
C ALA A 13 -30.62 -23.90 7.07
N ALA A 14 -30.61 -23.23 8.20
CA ALA A 14 -30.45 -21.77 8.29
C ALA A 14 -28.97 -21.45 7.94
N ALA A 15 -28.73 -21.00 6.71
CA ALA A 15 -27.44 -20.42 6.33
C ALA A 15 -27.26 -19.11 7.12
N LEU A 16 -26.47 -19.13 8.15
CA LEU A 16 -25.96 -17.95 8.85
C LEU A 16 -25.04 -17.19 7.88
N SER A 17 -25.60 -16.21 7.17
CA SER A 17 -24.83 -15.17 6.51
C SER A 17 -24.17 -14.32 7.59
N ILE A 18 -22.89 -14.62 7.90
CA ILE A 18 -22.07 -13.75 8.74
C ILE A 18 -21.87 -12.46 7.92
N PRO A 19 -22.32 -11.29 8.40
CA PRO A 19 -21.97 -10.05 7.72
C PRO A 19 -20.45 -9.93 7.74
N LEU A 20 -19.82 -9.80 6.57
CA LEU A 20 -18.44 -9.31 6.47
C LEU A 20 -18.47 -7.88 7.05
N THR A 21 -18.17 -7.76 8.34
CA THR A 21 -17.89 -6.44 8.92
C THR A 21 -16.66 -5.94 8.16
N ALA A 22 -16.85 -4.87 7.39
CA ALA A 22 -15.74 -4.12 6.82
C ALA A 22 -14.79 -3.81 7.97
N GLN A 23 -13.63 -4.48 7.96
CA GLN A 23 -12.64 -4.32 9.01
C GLN A 23 -12.16 -2.87 8.85
N GLN A 24 -12.52 -2.01 9.81
CA GLN A 24 -11.98 -0.65 9.85
C GLN A 24 -10.47 -0.78 9.72
N ALA A 25 -9.91 -0.20 8.65
CA ALA A 25 -8.47 -0.21 8.45
C ALA A 25 -7.82 0.28 9.75
N PRO A 26 -6.83 -0.45 10.29
CA PRO A 26 -6.13 0.03 11.45
C PRO A 26 -5.60 1.43 11.13
N VAL A 27 -5.79 2.39 12.04
CA VAL A 27 -5.20 3.73 11.92
C VAL A 27 -3.69 3.54 11.97
N GLY A 28 -3.08 3.38 10.81
CA GLY A 28 -1.66 3.11 10.65
C GLY A 28 -0.98 4.29 9.98
N TYR A 29 0.26 4.52 10.36
CA TYR A 29 1.13 5.50 9.73
C TYR A 29 2.16 4.79 8.87
N HIS A 30 2.55 5.45 7.77
CA HIS A 30 3.64 4.98 6.92
C HIS A 30 4.72 6.02 6.85
N ARG A 31 5.96 5.57 6.91
CA ARG A 31 7.12 6.36 6.49
C ARG A 31 7.53 5.89 5.12
N ILE A 32 7.55 6.81 4.17
CA ILE A 32 7.83 6.55 2.76
C ILE A 32 9.15 7.22 2.41
N GLN A 33 10.16 6.41 2.11
CA GLN A 33 11.49 6.88 1.74
C GLN A 33 11.77 6.58 0.27
N CYS A 34 11.88 7.63 -0.52
CA CYS A 34 12.23 7.59 -1.93
C CYS A 34 13.74 7.70 -2.10
N VAL A 35 14.33 6.78 -2.83
CA VAL A 35 15.77 6.78 -3.08
C VAL A 35 16.10 6.65 -4.56
N LYS A 36 17.18 7.29 -4.97
CA LYS A 36 17.90 7.06 -6.22
C LYS A 36 19.07 6.14 -5.97
N VAL A 37 19.30 5.21 -6.88
CA VAL A 37 20.50 4.36 -6.89
C VAL A 37 21.68 5.16 -7.44
N ASN A 38 22.76 5.22 -6.70
CA ASN A 38 23.96 5.92 -7.12
C ASN A 38 24.61 5.23 -8.35
N PRO A 39 25.29 5.97 -9.23
CA PRO A 39 25.92 5.39 -10.42
C PRO A 39 26.79 4.18 -10.09
N GLY A 40 26.60 3.09 -10.83
CA GLY A 40 27.35 1.85 -10.64
C GLY A 40 26.87 0.94 -9.50
N GLN A 41 25.86 1.35 -8.71
CA GLN A 41 25.42 0.62 -7.51
C GLN A 41 24.15 -0.26 -7.71
N TRP A 42 23.65 -0.40 -8.93
CA TRP A 42 22.39 -1.12 -9.18
C TRP A 42 22.39 -2.58 -8.69
N ALA A 43 23.46 -3.33 -8.95
CA ALA A 43 23.57 -4.72 -8.49
C ALA A 43 23.62 -4.77 -6.95
N ALA A 44 24.45 -3.93 -6.32
CA ALA A 44 24.57 -3.85 -4.87
C ALA A 44 23.24 -3.44 -4.20
N ALA A 45 22.49 -2.50 -4.79
CA ALA A 45 21.19 -2.06 -4.32
C ALA A 45 20.15 -3.19 -4.40
N HIS A 46 20.12 -3.92 -5.52
CA HIS A 46 19.24 -5.07 -5.69
C HIS A 46 19.53 -6.14 -4.63
N ASP A 47 20.79 -6.54 -4.47
CA ASP A 47 21.19 -7.57 -3.51
C ASP A 47 20.94 -7.13 -2.07
N TRP A 48 21.11 -5.83 -1.78
CA TRP A 48 20.77 -5.26 -0.48
C TRP A 48 19.30 -5.48 -0.11
N PHE A 49 18.39 -5.16 -1.01
CA PHE A 49 16.96 -5.34 -0.75
C PHE A 49 16.54 -6.80 -0.73
N ALA A 50 17.14 -7.64 -1.59
CA ALA A 50 16.80 -9.06 -1.68
C ALA A 50 17.22 -9.88 -0.45
N ASP A 51 18.28 -9.48 0.26
CA ASP A 51 18.84 -10.22 1.39
C ASP A 51 18.96 -9.39 2.67
N THR A 52 19.90 -8.46 2.74
CA THR A 52 20.26 -7.77 4.00
C THR A 52 19.12 -6.95 4.56
N SER A 53 18.44 -6.17 3.72
CA SER A 53 17.29 -5.36 4.12
C SER A 53 16.13 -6.24 4.57
N HIS A 54 15.84 -7.33 3.84
CA HIS A 54 14.78 -8.28 4.18
C HIS A 54 14.98 -8.86 5.59
N LYS A 55 16.16 -9.42 5.86
CA LYS A 55 16.48 -10.02 7.18
C LYS A 55 16.40 -9.01 8.32
N GLN A 56 16.97 -7.80 8.12
CA GLN A 56 16.89 -6.74 9.12
C GLN A 56 15.45 -6.32 9.37
N ASN A 57 14.66 -6.11 8.31
CA ASN A 57 13.26 -5.69 8.42
C ASN A 57 12.40 -6.77 9.09
N GLN A 58 12.66 -8.05 8.82
CA GLN A 58 12.00 -9.14 9.54
C GLN A 58 12.25 -9.04 11.05
N SER A 59 13.50 -8.81 11.48
CA SER A 59 13.81 -8.60 12.90
C SER A 59 13.10 -7.38 13.51
N LEU A 60 12.94 -6.29 12.74
CA LEU A 60 12.23 -5.08 13.19
C LEU A 60 10.71 -5.31 13.25
N VAL A 61 10.15 -6.08 12.34
CA VAL A 61 8.73 -6.48 12.35
C VAL A 61 8.45 -7.45 13.50
N ASP A 62 9.28 -8.46 13.69
CA ASP A 62 9.14 -9.45 14.79
C ASP A 62 9.28 -8.81 16.17
N SER A 63 10.02 -7.71 16.28
CA SER A 63 10.12 -6.93 17.53
C SER A 63 8.97 -5.94 17.75
N GLY A 64 8.04 -5.81 16.79
CA GLY A 64 6.95 -4.84 16.83
C GLY A 64 7.37 -3.39 16.56
N THR A 65 8.64 -3.16 16.17
CA THR A 65 9.14 -1.82 15.78
C THR A 65 8.44 -1.33 14.52
N TYR A 66 8.25 -2.22 13.55
CA TYR A 66 7.41 -2.03 12.38
C TYR A 66 6.22 -2.98 12.44
N ALA A 67 5.08 -2.57 11.92
CA ALA A 67 3.95 -3.46 11.70
C ALA A 67 4.15 -4.32 10.42
N GLN A 68 4.79 -3.73 9.41
CA GLN A 68 5.07 -4.32 8.10
C GLN A 68 6.10 -3.46 7.39
N THR A 69 6.77 -4.01 6.36
CA THR A 69 7.54 -3.20 5.40
C THR A 69 7.28 -3.65 3.96
N LEU A 70 7.39 -2.69 3.02
CA LEU A 70 7.42 -2.94 1.58
C LEU A 70 8.67 -2.31 0.97
N VAL A 71 9.22 -2.95 -0.06
CA VAL A 71 10.18 -2.36 -0.98
C VAL A 71 9.57 -2.36 -2.36
N LEU A 72 9.50 -1.19 -2.96
CA LEU A 72 8.92 -0.94 -4.27
C LEU A 72 10.02 -0.52 -5.23
N GLN A 73 10.00 -1.06 -6.44
CA GLN A 73 10.87 -0.66 -7.54
C GLN A 73 10.08 0.08 -8.59
N THR A 74 10.51 1.26 -9.01
CA THR A 74 9.83 2.04 -10.05
C THR A 74 9.87 1.30 -11.38
N GLN A 75 8.71 1.23 -12.03
CA GLN A 75 8.53 0.68 -13.37
C GLN A 75 8.27 1.79 -14.38
N LEU A 76 7.33 2.71 -14.07
CA LEU A 76 6.97 3.84 -14.92
C LEU A 76 6.71 5.09 -14.05
N PRO A 77 7.19 6.29 -14.48
CA PRO A 77 8.13 6.50 -15.58
C PRO A 77 9.49 5.88 -15.27
N ALA A 78 10.24 5.49 -16.32
CA ALA A 78 11.55 4.87 -16.16
C ALA A 78 12.70 5.85 -16.45
N GLY A 79 13.91 5.47 -16.08
CA GLY A 79 15.13 6.20 -16.37
C GLY A 79 15.24 7.53 -15.63
N THR A 80 15.71 8.59 -16.30
CA THR A 80 15.90 9.92 -15.71
C THR A 80 14.62 10.62 -15.30
N ASN A 81 13.48 10.20 -15.85
CA ASN A 81 12.17 10.75 -15.52
C ASN A 81 11.58 10.15 -14.22
N ALA A 82 12.10 9.03 -13.74
CA ALA A 82 11.71 8.47 -12.46
C ALA A 82 12.19 9.39 -11.33
N GLN A 83 11.31 9.77 -10.42
CA GLN A 83 11.71 10.51 -9.22
C GLN A 83 12.49 9.61 -8.24
N CYS A 84 12.04 8.37 -8.08
CA CYS A 84 12.68 7.33 -7.26
C CYS A 84 13.08 6.17 -8.14
N ASP A 85 14.14 5.44 -7.76
CA ASP A 85 14.43 4.12 -8.33
C ASP A 85 13.83 3.03 -7.44
N TYR A 86 13.91 3.24 -6.11
CA TYR A 86 13.23 2.43 -5.10
C TYR A 86 12.49 3.31 -4.09
N VAL A 87 11.43 2.73 -3.53
CA VAL A 87 10.70 3.29 -2.38
C VAL A 87 10.67 2.25 -1.27
N PHE A 88 11.14 2.63 -0.09
CA PHE A 88 10.98 1.86 1.12
C PHE A 88 9.79 2.39 1.93
N VAL A 89 8.86 1.52 2.28
CA VAL A 89 7.69 1.86 3.09
C VAL A 89 7.74 1.07 4.39
N ALA A 90 7.81 1.78 5.51
CA ALA A 90 7.68 1.20 6.84
C ALA A 90 6.33 1.57 7.43
N PHE A 91 5.60 0.58 7.93
CA PHE A 91 4.27 0.73 8.54
C PHE A 91 4.40 0.71 10.06
N TYR A 92 3.64 1.58 10.73
CA TYR A 92 3.64 1.74 12.17
C TYR A 92 2.21 1.72 12.72
N ASN A 93 2.03 1.17 13.91
CA ASN A 93 0.74 1.19 14.62
C ASN A 93 0.42 2.56 15.24
N GLY A 94 1.38 3.47 15.28
CA GLY A 94 1.23 4.84 15.79
C GLY A 94 2.17 5.79 15.06
N LEU A 95 2.00 7.10 15.23
CA LEU A 95 2.87 8.10 14.60
C LEU A 95 4.34 7.87 15.04
N PRO A 96 5.27 7.65 14.11
CA PRO A 96 6.68 7.49 14.44
C PRO A 96 7.24 8.81 14.99
N SER A 97 7.74 8.78 16.22
CA SER A 97 8.19 9.99 16.95
C SER A 97 9.61 10.41 16.59
N ALA A 98 10.41 9.50 16.05
CA ALA A 98 11.83 9.76 15.72
C ALA A 98 12.35 8.68 14.75
N PRO A 99 13.49 8.92 14.08
CA PRO A 99 14.27 7.86 13.43
C PRO A 99 14.64 6.76 14.43
N LEU A 100 14.81 5.53 13.94
CA LEU A 100 15.26 4.43 14.79
C LEU A 100 16.64 4.77 15.41
N SER A 101 16.77 4.50 16.71
CA SER A 101 18.04 4.70 17.39
C SER A 101 19.10 3.68 16.90
N THR A 102 20.37 4.06 17.05
CA THR A 102 21.51 3.17 16.76
C THR A 102 21.39 1.84 17.51
N GLU A 103 20.89 1.86 18.74
CA GLU A 103 20.69 0.67 19.55
C GLU A 103 19.65 -0.27 18.94
N VAL A 104 18.48 0.25 18.53
CA VAL A 104 17.42 -0.54 17.87
C VAL A 104 17.93 -1.17 16.59
N ILE A 105 18.66 -0.41 15.77
CA ILE A 105 19.27 -0.92 14.53
C ILE A 105 20.30 -2.01 14.81
N ASN A 106 21.21 -1.80 15.75
CA ASN A 106 22.22 -2.80 16.13
C ASN A 106 21.57 -4.09 16.66
N ASN A 107 20.51 -3.96 17.46
CA ASN A 107 19.76 -5.11 17.96
C ASN A 107 19.11 -5.90 16.82
N ALA A 108 18.50 -5.21 15.84
CA ALA A 108 17.89 -5.84 14.67
C ALA A 108 18.93 -6.57 13.81
N LEU A 109 20.08 -5.93 13.55
CA LEU A 109 21.18 -6.54 12.79
C LEU A 109 21.72 -7.80 13.46
N ARG A 110 21.93 -7.78 14.79
CA ARG A 110 22.38 -8.97 15.55
C ARG A 110 21.37 -10.10 15.51
N LYS A 111 20.07 -9.80 15.70
CA LYS A 111 19.00 -10.81 15.63
C LYS A 111 18.86 -11.42 14.24
N ALA A 112 19.16 -10.64 13.21
CA ALA A 112 19.16 -11.08 11.82
C ALA A 112 20.45 -11.81 11.39
N ASP A 113 21.39 -11.98 12.31
CA ASP A 113 22.74 -12.56 12.04
C ASP A 113 23.49 -11.81 10.92
N ILE A 114 23.37 -10.48 10.91
CA ILE A 114 24.06 -9.60 9.97
C ILE A 114 25.31 -9.03 10.68
N PRO A 115 26.54 -9.36 10.25
CA PRO A 115 27.78 -8.96 10.90
C PRO A 115 28.16 -7.49 10.55
N MET A 116 27.30 -6.55 10.94
CA MET A 116 27.41 -5.13 10.63
C MET A 116 26.93 -4.28 11.81
N THR A 117 27.52 -3.10 11.98
CA THR A 117 27.01 -2.08 12.92
C THR A 117 26.04 -1.12 12.22
N ALA A 118 25.24 -0.38 13.00
CA ALA A 118 24.35 0.66 12.49
C ALA A 118 25.12 1.72 11.67
N ASP A 119 26.31 2.11 12.12
CA ASP A 119 27.13 3.10 11.40
C ASP A 119 27.67 2.55 10.07
N ALA A 120 28.16 1.30 10.05
CA ALA A 120 28.60 0.63 8.82
C ALA A 120 27.42 0.46 7.83
N ARG A 121 26.23 0.10 8.34
CA ARG A 121 24.99 0.07 7.57
C ARG A 121 24.68 1.43 6.96
N GLN A 122 24.72 2.50 7.75
CA GLN A 122 24.43 3.84 7.27
C GLN A 122 25.43 4.32 6.22
N ALA A 123 26.73 3.99 6.39
CA ALA A 123 27.73 4.27 5.40
C ALA A 123 27.45 3.53 4.07
N LYS A 124 27.11 2.25 4.15
CA LYS A 124 26.77 1.44 2.98
C LYS A 124 25.51 1.94 2.26
N LEU A 125 24.50 2.38 3.00
CA LEU A 125 23.29 2.97 2.40
C LEU A 125 23.61 4.26 1.66
N ARG A 126 24.47 5.14 2.21
CA ARG A 126 24.91 6.38 1.53
C ARG A 126 25.75 6.12 0.29
N GLU A 127 26.51 5.02 0.27
CA GLU A 127 27.25 4.60 -0.92
C GLU A 127 26.31 4.19 -2.05
N MET A 128 25.25 3.41 -1.71
CA MET A 128 24.33 2.85 -2.70
C MET A 128 23.22 3.82 -3.13
N PHE A 129 22.77 4.70 -2.23
CA PHE A 129 21.55 5.47 -2.43
C PHE A 129 21.71 6.95 -2.08
N THR A 130 21.01 7.77 -2.86
CA THR A 130 20.71 9.16 -2.52
C THR A 130 19.25 9.26 -2.11
N LEU A 131 18.97 9.73 -0.88
CA LEU A 131 17.61 9.99 -0.40
C LEU A 131 17.04 11.21 -1.12
N VAL A 132 15.87 11.05 -1.73
CA VAL A 132 15.16 12.12 -2.46
C VAL A 132 14.13 12.79 -1.54
N TYR A 133 13.27 11.99 -0.91
CA TYR A 133 12.34 12.49 0.12
C TYR A 133 12.05 11.41 1.18
N ASP A 134 11.51 11.88 2.31
CA ASP A 134 11.14 11.08 3.47
C ASP A 134 9.84 11.64 4.05
N ASN A 135 8.74 10.98 3.73
CA ASN A 135 7.39 11.44 4.04
C ASN A 135 6.73 10.54 5.08
N ILE A 136 5.81 11.11 5.85
CA ILE A 136 4.90 10.36 6.72
C ILE A 136 3.47 10.57 6.22
N THR A 137 2.78 9.46 5.97
CA THR A 137 1.36 9.43 5.57
C THR A 137 0.57 8.59 6.57
N GLN A 138 -0.76 8.77 6.56
CA GLN A 138 -1.69 8.01 7.38
C GLN A 138 -2.75 7.36 6.50
N TYR A 139 -3.04 6.07 6.72
CA TYR A 139 -4.18 5.41 6.11
C TYR A 139 -5.48 6.06 6.55
N GLN A 140 -6.31 6.39 5.58
CA GLN A 140 -7.69 6.83 5.78
C GLN A 140 -8.69 5.72 5.40
N ALA A 141 -8.34 4.87 4.44
CA ALA A 141 -9.01 3.61 4.12
C ALA A 141 -8.05 2.63 3.45
N LEU A 142 -8.34 1.34 3.60
CA LEU A 142 -7.57 0.24 3.01
C LEU A 142 -8.52 -0.91 2.64
N VAL A 143 -8.36 -1.44 1.44
CA VAL A 143 -9.01 -2.66 0.95
C VAL A 143 -7.93 -3.60 0.45
N GLY A 144 -7.95 -4.86 0.86
CA GLY A 144 -6.95 -5.85 0.42
C GLY A 144 -5.54 -5.62 0.96
N SER A 145 -4.55 -6.13 0.26
CA SER A 145 -3.13 -6.02 0.66
C SER A 145 -2.19 -6.31 -0.49
N ALA A 146 -1.01 -5.67 -0.49
CA ALA A 146 0.05 -5.93 -1.44
C ALA A 146 0.85 -7.20 -1.11
N LYS A 147 1.30 -7.90 -2.14
CA LYS A 147 2.16 -9.08 -2.09
C LYS A 147 3.41 -8.86 -2.93
N LYS A 148 4.45 -9.62 -2.68
CA LYS A 148 5.64 -9.62 -3.54
C LYS A 148 5.27 -10.02 -4.97
N GLY A 149 5.68 -9.21 -5.93
CA GLY A 149 5.38 -9.39 -7.35
C GLY A 149 4.26 -8.52 -7.87
N ASP A 150 3.39 -7.98 -7.01
CA ASP A 150 2.30 -7.09 -7.38
C ASP A 150 2.82 -5.79 -8.00
N TYR A 151 1.94 -5.14 -8.76
CA TYR A 151 2.15 -3.79 -9.28
C TYR A 151 1.29 -2.81 -8.49
N LEU A 152 1.86 -1.66 -8.14
CA LEU A 152 1.17 -0.59 -7.41
C LEU A 152 1.15 0.66 -8.26
N GLU A 153 -0.03 1.14 -8.62
CA GLU A 153 -0.21 2.47 -9.18
C GLU A 153 -0.43 3.45 -8.03
N PHE A 154 0.53 4.35 -7.87
CA PHE A 154 0.50 5.37 -6.82
C PHE A 154 0.14 6.72 -7.45
N ASN A 155 -0.98 7.29 -7.02
CA ASN A 155 -1.46 8.60 -7.46
C ASN A 155 -1.26 9.61 -6.35
N SER A 156 -0.41 10.62 -6.60
CA SER A 156 -0.23 11.78 -5.72
C SER A 156 -1.20 12.87 -6.11
N MET A 157 -1.94 13.40 -5.17
CA MET A 157 -3.00 14.39 -5.43
C MET A 157 -2.81 15.66 -4.59
N SER A 158 -2.97 16.81 -5.23
CA SER A 158 -3.21 18.07 -4.53
C SER A 158 -4.71 18.24 -4.28
N SER A 159 -5.05 18.92 -3.19
CA SER A 159 -6.43 19.23 -2.84
C SER A 159 -6.52 20.57 -2.10
N PRO A 160 -7.51 21.42 -2.43
CA PRO A 160 -7.82 22.60 -1.63
C PRO A 160 -8.41 22.25 -0.24
N ASP A 161 -8.99 21.04 -0.12
CA ASP A 161 -9.53 20.48 1.11
C ASP A 161 -9.21 18.97 1.15
N PRO A 162 -8.08 18.56 1.76
CA PRO A 162 -7.68 17.16 1.85
C PRO A 162 -8.72 16.26 2.52
N GLY A 163 -9.44 16.77 3.53
CA GLY A 163 -10.50 16.02 4.21
C GLY A 163 -11.67 15.72 3.28
N ALA A 164 -12.10 16.69 2.47
CA ALA A 164 -13.14 16.50 1.47
C ALA A 164 -12.68 15.53 0.35
N CYS A 165 -11.41 15.62 -0.07
CA CYS A 165 -10.83 14.68 -1.04
C CYS A 165 -10.86 13.24 -0.49
N VAL A 166 -10.38 13.01 0.73
CA VAL A 166 -10.46 11.69 1.39
C VAL A 166 -11.90 11.21 1.50
N ALA A 167 -12.85 12.10 1.82
CA ALA A 167 -14.25 11.73 1.96
C ALA A 167 -14.86 11.23 0.65
N VAL A 168 -14.58 11.87 -0.49
CA VAL A 168 -15.08 11.42 -1.80
C VAL A 168 -14.37 10.14 -2.26
N GLU A 169 -13.06 9.99 -2.00
CA GLU A 169 -12.34 8.74 -2.24
C GLU A 169 -13.01 7.56 -1.50
N LYS A 170 -13.28 7.72 -0.22
CA LYS A 170 -13.95 6.68 0.58
C LYS A 170 -15.37 6.41 0.11
N LYS A 171 -16.10 7.44 -0.30
CA LYS A 171 -17.49 7.29 -0.76
C LYS A 171 -17.58 6.58 -2.11
N ASP A 172 -16.74 6.98 -3.05
CA ASP A 172 -16.89 6.60 -4.45
C ASP A 172 -15.94 5.43 -4.82
N TRP A 173 -14.68 5.47 -4.37
CA TRP A 173 -13.67 4.48 -4.75
C TRP A 173 -13.57 3.28 -3.81
N GLN A 174 -13.78 3.44 -2.51
CA GLN A 174 -13.69 2.29 -1.60
C GLN A 174 -14.69 1.17 -1.95
N PRO A 175 -16.00 1.43 -2.19
CA PRO A 175 -16.94 0.38 -2.62
C PRO A 175 -16.57 -0.22 -3.97
N LEU A 176 -16.04 0.58 -4.88
CA LEU A 176 -15.54 0.13 -6.19
C LEU A 176 -14.36 -0.83 -6.02
N ALA A 177 -13.38 -0.47 -5.19
CA ALA A 177 -12.22 -1.30 -4.88
C ALA A 177 -12.61 -2.62 -4.21
N GLU A 178 -13.54 -2.59 -3.25
CA GLU A 178 -14.10 -3.80 -2.61
C GLU A 178 -14.73 -4.74 -3.66
N GLN A 179 -15.47 -4.17 -4.62
CA GLN A 179 -16.06 -4.96 -5.70
C GLN A 179 -15.00 -5.51 -6.66
N MET A 180 -13.97 -4.71 -7.01
CA MET A 180 -12.90 -5.14 -7.90
C MET A 180 -12.03 -6.24 -7.27
N VAL A 181 -11.75 -6.17 -5.97
CA VAL A 181 -11.07 -7.24 -5.23
C VAL A 181 -11.93 -8.51 -5.22
N LYS A 182 -13.23 -8.38 -4.97
CA LYS A 182 -14.17 -9.51 -5.01
C LYS A 182 -14.25 -10.17 -6.39
N ASP A 183 -14.18 -9.38 -7.45
CA ASP A 183 -14.19 -9.85 -8.84
C ASP A 183 -12.80 -10.43 -9.27
N GLY A 184 -11.75 -10.29 -8.46
CA GLY A 184 -10.39 -10.75 -8.75
C GLY A 184 -9.61 -9.86 -9.74
N ASN A 185 -10.06 -8.63 -9.96
CA ASN A 185 -9.44 -7.68 -10.89
C ASN A 185 -8.28 -6.90 -10.26
N THR A 186 -8.32 -6.72 -8.93
CA THR A 186 -7.26 -6.07 -8.15
C THR A 186 -7.01 -6.84 -6.85
N ASP A 187 -5.84 -6.66 -6.25
CA ASP A 187 -5.50 -7.21 -4.93
C ASP A 187 -5.80 -6.21 -3.79
N GLY A 188 -6.02 -4.94 -4.13
CA GLY A 188 -6.38 -3.94 -3.14
C GLY A 188 -6.38 -2.50 -3.62
N TRP A 189 -6.71 -1.63 -2.68
CA TRP A 189 -6.71 -0.18 -2.83
C TRP A 189 -6.50 0.49 -1.47
N ALA A 190 -5.90 1.68 -1.48
CA ALA A 190 -5.77 2.49 -0.28
C ALA A 190 -5.89 3.99 -0.60
N VAL A 191 -6.39 4.76 0.36
CA VAL A 191 -6.27 6.23 0.37
C VAL A 191 -5.54 6.67 1.62
N ASN A 192 -4.59 7.59 1.44
CA ASN A 192 -3.71 8.10 2.48
C ASN A 192 -3.76 9.63 2.51
N GLU A 193 -3.64 10.20 3.70
CA GLU A 193 -3.42 11.63 3.90
C GLU A 193 -1.95 11.88 4.29
N GLN A 194 -1.35 12.92 3.71
CA GLN A 194 0.00 13.34 4.07
C GLN A 194 0.02 13.94 5.47
N VAL A 195 0.84 13.38 6.36
CA VAL A 195 1.03 13.89 7.73
C VAL A 195 2.21 14.84 7.78
N PHE A 196 3.31 14.49 7.08
CA PHE A 196 4.54 15.29 7.07
C PHE A 196 5.38 14.99 5.80
N PRO A 197 5.96 16.00 5.12
CA PRO A 197 5.79 17.44 5.36
C PRO A 197 4.39 17.94 5.02
N ARG A 198 4.01 19.12 5.51
CA ARG A 198 2.73 19.77 5.21
C ARG A 198 2.94 21.25 4.89
N GLY A 199 2.11 21.79 3.99
CA GLY A 199 1.94 23.21 3.81
C GLY A 199 2.64 23.82 2.62
N ALA A 200 3.44 23.10 1.86
CA ALA A 200 3.90 23.60 0.57
C ALA A 200 2.75 23.49 -0.46
N LYS A 201 2.57 24.55 -1.26
CA LYS A 201 1.44 24.66 -2.20
C LYS A 201 1.40 23.52 -3.24
N ASP A 202 2.56 22.97 -3.56
CA ASP A 202 2.74 21.95 -4.60
C ASP A 202 3.02 20.55 -4.03
N GLU A 203 2.93 20.36 -2.71
CA GLU A 203 3.08 19.04 -2.10
C GLU A 203 1.76 18.27 -2.17
N PRO A 204 1.82 16.95 -2.49
CA PRO A 204 0.65 16.10 -2.42
C PRO A 204 0.08 16.06 -1.01
N ALA A 205 -1.23 16.31 -0.88
CA ALA A 205 -1.92 16.26 0.40
C ALA A 205 -2.60 14.91 0.64
N VAL A 206 -2.98 14.24 -0.45
CA VAL A 206 -3.65 12.94 -0.47
C VAL A 206 -2.97 12.05 -1.49
N SER A 207 -2.98 10.76 -1.27
CA SER A 207 -2.54 9.77 -2.26
C SER A 207 -3.45 8.56 -2.26
N THR A 208 -3.63 7.95 -3.44
CA THR A 208 -4.24 6.63 -3.59
C THR A 208 -3.23 5.62 -4.11
N VAL A 209 -3.49 4.37 -3.80
CA VAL A 209 -2.69 3.23 -4.28
C VAL A 209 -3.66 2.17 -4.78
N ASP A 210 -3.56 1.82 -6.05
CA ASP A 210 -4.23 0.67 -6.63
C ASP A 210 -3.25 -0.50 -6.72
N ILE A 211 -3.67 -1.70 -6.32
CA ILE A 211 -2.80 -2.88 -6.19
C ILE A 211 -3.26 -3.94 -7.19
N PHE A 212 -2.39 -4.32 -8.11
CA PHE A 212 -2.67 -5.28 -9.19
C PHE A 212 -1.84 -6.54 -9.05
N PRO A 213 -2.42 -7.74 -9.16
CA PRO A 213 -1.70 -9.02 -9.04
C PRO A 213 -0.72 -9.27 -10.20
N SER A 214 -0.88 -8.56 -11.32
CA SER A 214 -0.05 -8.77 -12.51
C SER A 214 -0.04 -7.53 -13.42
N TRP A 215 0.91 -7.52 -14.36
CA TRP A 215 0.94 -6.53 -15.44
C TRP A 215 -0.33 -6.57 -16.29
N ASP A 216 -0.85 -7.77 -16.56
CA ASP A 216 -2.08 -7.96 -17.32
C ASP A 216 -3.28 -7.33 -16.61
N ALA A 217 -3.44 -7.56 -15.31
CA ALA A 217 -4.49 -6.91 -14.50
C ALA A 217 -4.38 -5.38 -14.53
N PHE A 218 -3.17 -4.83 -14.46
CA PHE A 218 -2.93 -3.39 -14.59
C PHE A 218 -3.36 -2.86 -15.96
N THR A 219 -3.01 -3.53 -17.06
CA THR A 219 -3.33 -3.05 -18.41
C THR A 219 -4.82 -3.11 -18.75
N HIS A 220 -5.60 -3.99 -18.11
CA HIS A 220 -7.05 -4.12 -18.27
C HIS A 220 -7.86 -3.39 -17.17
N HIS A 221 -7.21 -2.61 -16.33
CA HIS A 221 -7.80 -1.95 -15.16
C HIS A 221 -8.99 -1.06 -15.52
N TYR A 222 -8.86 -0.22 -16.55
CA TYR A 222 -9.92 0.73 -16.93
C TYR A 222 -11.22 0.06 -17.40
N ASP A 223 -11.12 -1.08 -18.04
CA ASP A 223 -12.30 -1.85 -18.47
C ASP A 223 -13.03 -2.44 -17.25
N SER A 224 -12.24 -2.91 -16.27
CA SER A 224 -12.74 -3.47 -15.01
C SER A 224 -13.45 -2.41 -14.15
N ILE A 225 -12.89 -1.19 -14.05
CA ILE A 225 -13.48 -0.06 -13.31
C ILE A 225 -14.91 0.21 -13.78
N ARG A 226 -15.13 0.39 -15.07
CA ARG A 226 -16.45 0.73 -15.62
C ARG A 226 -17.49 -0.34 -15.33
N SER A 227 -17.08 -1.60 -15.41
CA SER A 227 -17.96 -2.74 -15.11
C SER A 227 -18.32 -2.78 -13.61
N ALA A 228 -17.32 -2.63 -12.74
CA ALA A 228 -17.53 -2.63 -11.29
C ALA A 228 -18.33 -1.40 -10.82
N TRP A 229 -18.07 -0.21 -11.42
CA TRP A 229 -18.81 1.02 -11.12
C TRP A 229 -20.34 0.85 -11.23
N LYS A 230 -20.81 0.26 -12.34
CA LYS A 230 -22.24 0.01 -12.56
C LYS A 230 -22.85 -0.91 -11.52
N LYS A 231 -22.07 -1.80 -10.90
CA LYS A 231 -22.54 -2.70 -9.85
C LYS A 231 -22.71 -1.99 -8.51
N VAL A 232 -21.80 -1.07 -8.18
CA VAL A 232 -21.77 -0.39 -6.86
C VAL A 232 -22.47 0.97 -6.86
N HIS A 233 -22.53 1.63 -8.03
CA HIS A 233 -23.15 2.95 -8.23
C HIS A 233 -24.11 2.94 -9.41
N PRO A 234 -25.21 2.14 -9.39
CA PRO A 234 -26.07 1.93 -10.55
C PRO A 234 -26.72 3.20 -11.09
N ASP A 235 -26.99 4.18 -10.20
CA ASP A 235 -27.67 5.42 -10.52
C ASP A 235 -26.71 6.59 -10.78
N ALA A 236 -25.39 6.38 -10.66
CA ALA A 236 -24.37 7.44 -10.84
C ALA A 236 -23.65 7.29 -12.19
N ASP A 237 -23.62 8.38 -12.97
CA ASP A 237 -22.81 8.45 -14.17
C ASP A 237 -21.33 8.58 -13.81
N PHE A 238 -20.51 7.64 -14.27
CA PHE A 238 -19.08 7.58 -13.98
C PHE A 238 -18.36 8.86 -14.39
N SER A 239 -18.61 9.35 -15.60
CA SER A 239 -17.86 10.51 -16.15
C SER A 239 -18.18 11.78 -15.38
N SER A 240 -19.44 12.02 -15.04
CA SER A 240 -19.86 13.20 -14.28
C SER A 240 -19.34 13.14 -12.83
N THR A 241 -19.30 11.96 -12.21
CA THR A 241 -18.75 11.78 -10.87
C THR A 241 -17.25 12.05 -10.88
N MET A 242 -16.50 11.50 -11.85
CA MET A 242 -15.06 11.75 -11.98
C MET A 242 -14.74 13.25 -12.26
N ALA A 243 -15.57 13.93 -13.02
CA ALA A 243 -15.40 15.37 -13.24
C ALA A 243 -15.62 16.22 -11.97
N GLN A 244 -16.51 15.79 -11.07
CA GLN A 244 -16.70 16.42 -9.76
C GLN A 244 -15.54 16.08 -8.81
N HIS A 245 -15.12 14.83 -8.80
CA HIS A 245 -14.00 14.33 -8.02
C HIS A 245 -12.72 15.09 -8.33
N GLY A 246 -12.40 15.29 -9.61
CA GLY A 246 -11.22 16.04 -10.07
C GLY A 246 -11.17 17.51 -9.64
N LYS A 247 -12.29 18.10 -9.17
CA LYS A 247 -12.30 19.44 -8.57
C LYS A 247 -11.79 19.45 -7.13
N LEU A 248 -11.90 18.34 -6.42
CA LEU A 248 -11.45 18.18 -5.04
C LEU A 248 -10.08 17.50 -4.97
N CYS A 249 -9.83 16.54 -5.85
CA CYS A 249 -8.64 15.71 -5.88
C CYS A 249 -7.98 15.82 -7.25
N THR A 250 -6.92 16.61 -7.38
CA THR A 250 -6.20 16.78 -8.64
C THR A 250 -4.95 15.93 -8.65
N ILE A 251 -4.92 14.89 -9.50
CA ILE A 251 -3.73 14.04 -9.67
C ILE A 251 -2.58 14.90 -10.21
N GLN A 252 -1.47 14.92 -9.50
CA GLN A 252 -0.23 15.62 -9.86
C GLN A 252 0.75 14.66 -10.54
N HIS A 253 0.88 13.45 -10.00
CA HIS A 253 1.78 12.42 -10.48
C HIS A 253 1.15 11.06 -10.30
N THR A 254 1.34 10.22 -11.31
CA THR A 254 1.07 8.77 -11.25
C THR A 254 2.38 8.02 -11.47
N VAL A 255 2.68 7.09 -10.58
CA VAL A 255 3.88 6.24 -10.68
C VAL A 255 3.48 4.79 -10.52
N LEU A 256 3.98 3.94 -11.41
CA LEU A 256 3.81 2.50 -11.32
C LEU A 256 5.06 1.88 -10.69
N TYR A 257 4.84 1.13 -9.63
CA TYR A 257 5.87 0.37 -8.93
C TYR A 257 5.62 -1.14 -9.06
N LYS A 258 6.68 -1.93 -8.87
CA LYS A 258 6.60 -3.37 -8.61
C LYS A 258 7.02 -3.64 -7.17
N VAL A 259 6.26 -4.45 -6.45
CA VAL A 259 6.62 -4.90 -5.10
C VAL A 259 7.75 -5.92 -5.21
N VAL A 260 8.95 -5.57 -4.76
CA VAL A 260 10.12 -6.45 -4.82
C VAL A 260 10.38 -7.17 -3.52
N ASP A 261 9.89 -6.61 -2.40
CA ASP A 261 9.95 -7.26 -1.09
C ASP A 261 8.78 -6.87 -0.19
N VAL A 262 8.33 -7.81 0.64
CA VAL A 262 7.29 -7.63 1.67
C VAL A 262 7.74 -8.37 2.92
N VAL A 263 7.69 -7.69 4.06
CA VAL A 263 7.90 -8.31 5.37
C VAL A 263 6.68 -8.08 6.24
N THR A 264 6.11 -9.16 6.73
CA THR A 264 4.96 -9.17 7.65
C THR A 264 5.32 -9.94 8.92
N PRO A 265 4.58 -9.75 10.03
CA PRO A 265 4.76 -10.57 11.24
C PRO A 265 4.68 -12.06 10.91
N ALA A 266 5.56 -12.85 11.51
CA ALA A 266 5.46 -14.30 11.47
C ALA A 266 4.10 -14.75 12.07
N LYS A 267 3.43 -15.70 11.40
CA LYS A 267 2.14 -16.23 11.88
C LYS A 267 2.36 -17.19 13.04
#